data_d345e9c23105a1ab6822211284c98292
#
_entry.id   d345e9c23105a1ab6822211284c98292
#
_cell.length_a   1.000
_cell.length_b   1.000
_cell.length_c   1.000
_cell.angle_alpha   90.00
_cell.angle_beta   90.00
_cell.angle_gamma   90.00
#
_symmetry.space_group_name_H-M   'P 1'
#
loop_
_entity.id
_entity.type
_entity.pdbx_description
1 polymer ?
#
loop_
_entity_poly.entity_id
_entity_poly.type
_entity_poly.pdbx_seq_one_letter_code
_entity_poly.pdbx_strand_id
1 'polypeptide(L)'
;MKDILRPILELLVVLPGLLLGYFPVKTYLKQSPGRLAAWLFPLMACLCIGSGLACYRLHASTVFALAGVALAAICLYTRTLTISLWKSGTIALSVCAVFACVNSLSRAVSAAIIRNLQLPPDGPWLCLGACVFYNAVCWVIVLAAYYPATHTVRAMVEDDNFAQTWYVFWVLPLAFILLNLFMIPRYQSTLQTGRVLQGFIVPVSYTHL
;
A
#
# COMPACT_ATOMS: atom_id res chain seq x y z
N MET A 1 9.53 -6.60 22.16
CA MET A 1 8.59 -5.52 21.80
C MET A 1 8.77 -5.03 20.36
N LYS A 2 10.01 -4.88 19.85
CA LYS A 2 10.30 -4.36 18.50
C LYS A 2 9.75 -5.26 17.38
N ASP A 3 9.88 -6.56 17.53
CA ASP A 3 9.44 -7.55 16.55
C ASP A 3 7.90 -7.64 16.41
N ILE A 4 7.17 -7.20 17.44
CA ILE A 4 5.71 -7.13 17.44
C ILE A 4 5.22 -5.88 16.70
N LEU A 5 5.91 -4.76 16.88
CA LEU A 5 5.53 -3.46 16.31
C LEU A 5 5.66 -3.43 14.79
N ARG A 6 6.66 -4.11 14.24
CA ARG A 6 6.94 -4.12 12.81
C ARG A 6 5.75 -4.61 11.98
N PRO A 7 5.20 -5.83 12.18
CA PRO A 7 4.07 -6.30 11.39
C PRO A 7 2.82 -5.43 11.56
N ILE A 8 2.60 -4.85 12.74
CA ILE A 8 1.48 -3.93 12.98
C ILE A 8 1.65 -2.66 12.13
N LEU A 9 2.84 -2.04 12.14
CA LEU A 9 3.12 -0.84 11.34
C LEU A 9 3.02 -1.12 9.84
N GLU A 10 3.48 -2.29 9.37
CA GLU A 10 3.34 -2.68 7.96
C GLU A 10 1.86 -2.76 7.53
N LEU A 11 0.96 -3.20 8.41
CA LEU A 11 -0.47 -3.31 8.12
C LEU A 11 -1.24 -1.98 8.29
N LEU A 12 -0.79 -1.09 9.19
CA LEU A 12 -1.46 0.20 9.43
C LEU A 12 -1.50 1.11 8.20
N VAL A 13 -0.68 0.85 7.19
CA VAL A 13 -0.69 1.58 5.92
C VAL A 13 -2.03 1.48 5.17
N VAL A 14 -2.86 0.49 5.50
CA VAL A 14 -4.20 0.35 4.92
C VAL A 14 -5.11 1.50 5.33
N LEU A 15 -4.91 2.12 6.51
CA LEU A 15 -5.74 3.25 6.98
C LEU A 15 -5.62 4.50 6.09
N PRO A 16 -4.40 5.04 5.82
CA PRO A 16 -4.27 6.15 4.88
C PRO A 16 -4.74 5.79 3.46
N GLY A 17 -4.53 4.54 3.02
CA GLY A 17 -5.04 4.06 1.74
C GLY A 17 -6.57 4.12 1.66
N LEU A 18 -7.23 3.65 2.70
CA LEU A 18 -8.68 3.69 2.79
C LEU A 18 -9.21 5.14 2.77
N LEU A 19 -8.57 6.05 3.52
CA LEU A 19 -8.92 7.47 3.53
C LEU A 19 -8.78 8.09 2.14
N LEU A 20 -7.69 7.81 1.43
CA LEU A 20 -7.47 8.29 0.06
C LEU A 20 -8.55 7.80 -0.90
N GLY A 21 -8.97 6.53 -0.77
CA GLY A 21 -10.06 5.96 -1.57
C GLY A 21 -11.42 6.63 -1.36
N TYR A 22 -11.70 7.15 -0.17
CA TYR A 22 -12.97 7.81 0.13
C TYR A 22 -13.05 9.27 -0.35
N PHE A 23 -11.94 9.96 -0.59
CA PHE A 23 -11.97 11.36 -1.01
C PHE A 23 -12.78 11.60 -2.29
N PRO A 24 -12.56 10.87 -3.40
CA PRO A 24 -13.29 11.12 -4.64
C PRO A 24 -14.77 10.71 -4.61
N VAL A 25 -15.13 9.80 -3.69
CA VAL A 25 -16.49 9.21 -3.63
C VAL A 25 -17.31 9.65 -2.44
N LYS A 26 -16.89 10.73 -1.77
CA LYS A 26 -17.53 11.24 -0.54
C LYS A 26 -19.04 11.49 -0.71
N THR A 27 -19.49 11.88 -1.91
CA THR A 27 -20.89 12.13 -2.24
C THR A 27 -21.72 10.86 -2.40
N TYR A 28 -21.08 9.73 -2.64
CA TYR A 28 -21.71 8.43 -2.90
C TYR A 28 -21.72 7.49 -1.69
N LEU A 29 -21.51 8.01 -0.50
CA LEU A 29 -21.53 7.24 0.73
C LEU A 29 -22.98 6.91 1.12
N LYS A 30 -23.23 5.64 1.51
CA LYS A 30 -24.53 5.21 2.07
C LYS A 30 -24.83 5.82 3.44
N GLN A 31 -23.80 6.26 4.17
CA GLN A 31 -23.91 6.81 5.50
C GLN A 31 -23.19 8.17 5.58
N SER A 32 -23.49 8.96 6.60
CA SER A 32 -22.75 10.21 6.82
C SER A 32 -21.26 9.92 7.04
N PRO A 33 -20.36 10.75 6.47
CA PRO A 33 -18.92 10.49 6.52
C PRO A 33 -18.38 10.39 7.96
N GLY A 34 -18.94 11.18 8.90
CA GLY A 34 -18.56 11.11 10.32
C GLY A 34 -18.92 9.77 10.97
N ARG A 35 -20.15 9.26 10.71
CA ARG A 35 -20.58 7.96 11.23
C ARG A 35 -19.77 6.83 10.62
N LEU A 36 -19.51 6.89 9.32
CA LEU A 36 -18.66 5.90 8.64
C LEU A 36 -17.26 5.88 9.23
N ALA A 37 -16.63 7.04 9.39
CA ALA A 37 -15.29 7.14 9.96
C ALA A 37 -15.25 6.59 11.40
N ALA A 38 -16.27 6.90 12.21
CA ALA A 38 -16.32 6.52 13.62
C ALA A 38 -16.34 5.00 13.87
N TRP A 39 -16.87 4.19 12.96
CA TRP A 39 -16.86 2.73 13.13
C TRP A 39 -15.84 2.03 12.24
N LEU A 40 -15.62 2.52 11.00
CA LEU A 40 -14.78 1.86 10.03
C LEU A 40 -13.28 1.95 10.38
N PHE A 41 -12.81 3.15 10.77
CA PHE A 41 -11.40 3.33 11.13
C PHE A 41 -10.98 2.52 12.36
N PRO A 42 -11.72 2.52 13.48
CA PRO A 42 -11.40 1.65 14.62
C PRO A 42 -11.46 0.16 14.25
N LEU A 43 -12.46 -0.26 13.47
CA LEU A 43 -12.58 -1.64 13.01
C LEU A 43 -11.34 -2.07 12.21
N MET A 44 -10.93 -1.25 11.25
CA MET A 44 -9.75 -1.53 10.43
C MET A 44 -8.46 -1.47 11.25
N ALA A 45 -8.34 -0.54 12.20
CA ALA A 45 -7.20 -0.49 13.11
C ALA A 45 -7.10 -1.76 13.98
N CYS A 46 -8.22 -2.21 14.56
CA CYS A 46 -8.27 -3.47 15.31
C CYS A 46 -7.90 -4.67 14.44
N LEU A 47 -8.38 -4.70 13.20
CA LEU A 47 -8.05 -5.77 12.24
C LEU A 47 -6.57 -5.76 11.87
N CYS A 48 -5.96 -4.60 11.66
CA CYS A 48 -4.52 -4.46 11.41
C CYS A 48 -3.70 -4.93 12.62
N ILE A 49 -4.08 -4.48 13.82
CA ILE A 49 -3.38 -4.86 15.06
C ILE A 49 -3.52 -6.36 15.31
N GLY A 50 -4.73 -6.89 15.21
CA GLY A 50 -5.00 -8.32 15.42
C GLY A 50 -4.26 -9.21 14.42
N SER A 51 -4.28 -8.84 13.13
CA SER A 51 -3.53 -9.56 12.09
C SER A 51 -2.02 -9.45 12.28
N GLY A 52 -1.52 -8.27 12.71
CA GLY A 52 -0.10 -8.09 13.01
C GLY A 52 0.37 -8.94 14.19
N LEU A 53 -0.43 -9.03 15.26
CA LEU A 53 -0.18 -9.91 16.40
C LEU A 53 -0.23 -11.40 15.99
N ALA A 54 -1.18 -11.79 15.15
CA ALA A 54 -1.28 -13.15 14.63
C ALA A 54 -0.04 -13.51 13.79
N CYS A 55 0.41 -12.61 12.91
CA CYS A 55 1.64 -12.82 12.14
C CYS A 55 2.87 -13.01 13.04
N TYR A 56 2.98 -12.22 14.09
CA TYR A 56 4.05 -12.37 15.06
C TYR A 56 4.01 -13.72 15.78
N ARG A 57 2.82 -14.13 16.26
CA ARG A 57 2.63 -15.40 16.98
C ARG A 57 2.86 -16.63 16.12
N LEU A 58 2.39 -16.59 14.88
CA LEU A 58 2.44 -17.71 13.94
C LEU A 58 3.72 -17.71 13.08
N HIS A 59 4.62 -16.74 13.25
CA HIS A 59 5.77 -16.52 12.38
C HIS A 59 5.39 -16.48 10.88
N ALA A 60 4.16 -16.02 10.59
CA ALA A 60 3.63 -15.94 9.25
C ALA A 60 4.13 -14.69 8.50
N SER A 61 4.19 -14.77 7.17
CA SER A 61 4.58 -13.63 6.35
C SER A 61 3.54 -12.51 6.42
N THR A 62 4.00 -11.29 6.73
CA THR A 62 3.16 -10.08 6.76
C THR A 62 2.52 -9.75 5.40
N VAL A 63 3.10 -10.25 4.29
CA VAL A 63 2.57 -10.05 2.94
C VAL A 63 1.19 -10.68 2.76
N PHE A 64 1.00 -11.91 3.24
CA PHE A 64 -0.31 -12.58 3.17
C PHE A 64 -1.35 -11.90 4.07
N ALA A 65 -0.93 -11.47 5.25
CA ALA A 65 -1.81 -10.72 6.15
C ALA A 65 -2.21 -9.36 5.54
N LEU A 66 -1.26 -8.66 4.94
CA LEU A 66 -1.53 -7.39 4.24
C LEU A 66 -2.52 -7.60 3.08
N ALA A 67 -2.33 -8.65 2.28
CA ALA A 67 -3.28 -8.99 1.21
C ALA A 67 -4.68 -9.27 1.77
N GLY A 68 -4.80 -10.04 2.85
CA GLY A 68 -6.08 -10.32 3.51
C GLY A 68 -6.75 -9.07 4.07
N VAL A 69 -6.00 -8.22 4.78
CA VAL A 69 -6.51 -6.95 5.33
C VAL A 69 -6.90 -5.98 4.20
N ALA A 70 -6.11 -5.90 3.12
CA ALA A 70 -6.44 -5.07 1.96
C ALA A 70 -7.71 -5.55 1.25
N LEU A 71 -7.88 -6.85 1.06
CA LEU A 71 -9.12 -7.43 0.53
C LEU A 71 -10.34 -7.12 1.41
N ALA A 72 -10.20 -7.27 2.72
CA ALA A 72 -11.26 -6.91 3.67
C ALA A 72 -11.59 -5.40 3.57
N ALA A 73 -10.58 -4.55 3.48
CA ALA A 73 -10.75 -3.11 3.29
C ALA A 73 -11.49 -2.79 1.98
N ILE A 74 -11.13 -3.43 0.86
CA ILE A 74 -11.79 -3.25 -0.44
C ILE A 74 -13.24 -3.73 -0.37
N CYS A 75 -13.51 -4.88 0.26
CA CYS A 75 -14.87 -5.39 0.43
C CYS A 75 -15.73 -4.42 1.26
N LEU A 76 -15.22 -3.91 2.37
CA LEU A 76 -15.92 -2.94 3.21
C LEU A 76 -16.13 -1.61 2.45
N TYR A 77 -15.10 -1.13 1.76
CA TYR A 77 -15.16 0.06 0.93
C TYR A 77 -16.27 -0.03 -0.12
N THR A 78 -16.30 -1.11 -0.91
CA THR A 78 -17.33 -1.29 -1.94
C THR A 78 -18.73 -1.43 -1.35
N ARG A 79 -18.89 -2.05 -0.19
CA ARG A 79 -20.18 -2.21 0.51
C ARG A 79 -20.74 -0.89 1.05
N THR A 80 -19.91 0.06 1.40
CA THR A 80 -20.30 1.36 1.97
C THR A 80 -20.69 2.39 0.90
N LEU A 81 -20.43 2.09 -0.38
CA LEU A 81 -20.69 2.98 -1.50
C LEU A 81 -21.96 2.61 -2.28
N THR A 82 -22.54 3.61 -2.94
CA THR A 82 -23.71 3.47 -3.85
C THR A 82 -23.31 3.35 -5.32
N ILE A 83 -22.03 3.59 -5.65
CA ILE A 83 -21.52 3.53 -7.03
C ILE A 83 -21.30 2.09 -7.49
N SER A 84 -21.17 1.92 -8.81
CA SER A 84 -20.90 0.61 -9.44
C SER A 84 -19.61 -0.02 -8.92
N LEU A 85 -19.59 -1.36 -8.88
CA LEU A 85 -18.40 -2.13 -8.45
C LEU A 85 -17.17 -1.82 -9.32
N TRP A 86 -17.34 -1.55 -10.60
CA TRP A 86 -16.25 -1.20 -11.50
C TRP A 86 -15.59 0.13 -11.12
N LYS A 87 -16.40 1.18 -10.88
CA LYS A 87 -15.89 2.48 -10.43
C LYS A 87 -15.18 2.36 -9.08
N SER A 88 -15.83 1.75 -8.08
CA SER A 88 -15.25 1.59 -6.74
C SER A 88 -14.03 0.68 -6.72
N GLY A 89 -14.07 -0.42 -7.47
CA GLY A 89 -12.95 -1.36 -7.60
C GLY A 89 -11.72 -0.73 -8.25
N THR A 90 -11.91 0.02 -9.33
CA THR A 90 -10.81 0.74 -10.01
C THR A 90 -10.15 1.76 -9.09
N ILE A 91 -10.93 2.54 -8.33
CA ILE A 91 -10.39 3.52 -7.38
C ILE A 91 -9.59 2.79 -6.29
N ALA A 92 -10.15 1.73 -5.69
CA ALA A 92 -9.47 0.95 -4.67
C ALA A 92 -8.16 0.33 -5.19
N LEU A 93 -8.17 -0.26 -6.38
CA LEU A 93 -6.96 -0.81 -7.03
C LEU A 93 -5.93 0.27 -7.33
N SER A 94 -6.36 1.45 -7.77
CA SER A 94 -5.46 2.59 -8.03
C SER A 94 -4.77 3.05 -6.75
N VAL A 95 -5.49 3.13 -5.64
CA VAL A 95 -4.92 3.43 -4.33
C VAL A 95 -3.91 2.35 -3.93
N CYS A 96 -4.26 1.06 -4.06
CA CYS A 96 -3.33 -0.04 -3.78
C CYS A 96 -2.07 0.05 -4.64
N ALA A 97 -2.19 0.37 -5.93
CA ALA A 97 -1.05 0.53 -6.84
C ALA A 97 -0.14 1.67 -6.41
N VAL A 98 -0.69 2.85 -6.05
CA VAL A 98 0.08 3.98 -5.54
C VAL A 98 0.86 3.59 -4.28
N PHE A 99 0.22 2.95 -3.30
CA PHE A 99 0.89 2.54 -2.06
C PHE A 99 1.91 1.42 -2.29
N ALA A 100 1.69 0.53 -3.25
CA ALA A 100 2.68 -0.46 -3.66
C ALA A 100 3.93 0.21 -4.26
N CYS A 101 3.76 1.21 -5.13
CA CYS A 101 4.88 1.99 -5.69
C CYS A 101 5.65 2.74 -4.59
N VAL A 102 4.93 3.38 -3.66
CA VAL A 102 5.54 4.08 -2.52
C VAL A 102 6.33 3.13 -1.63
N ASN A 103 5.79 1.93 -1.37
CA ASN A 103 6.51 0.89 -0.62
C ASN A 103 7.82 0.50 -1.30
N SER A 104 7.78 0.28 -2.62
CA SER A 104 8.98 -0.05 -3.40
C SER A 104 10.02 1.07 -3.37
N LEU A 105 9.59 2.32 -3.51
CA LEU A 105 10.46 3.49 -3.41
C LEU A 105 11.05 3.65 -2.01
N SER A 106 10.24 3.53 -0.97
CA SER A 106 10.69 3.62 0.43
C SER A 106 11.74 2.56 0.75
N ARG A 107 11.56 1.32 0.26
CA ARG A 107 12.55 0.24 0.41
C ARG A 107 13.84 0.55 -0.34
N ALA A 108 13.77 1.08 -1.56
CA ALA A 108 14.94 1.47 -2.34
C ALA A 108 15.75 2.58 -1.62
N VAL A 109 15.05 3.59 -1.10
CA VAL A 109 15.67 4.69 -0.32
C VAL A 109 16.32 4.14 0.96
N SER A 110 15.61 3.28 1.71
CA SER A 110 16.16 2.65 2.92
C SER A 110 17.41 1.83 2.61
N ALA A 111 17.40 1.04 1.54
CA ALA A 111 18.56 0.25 1.11
C ALA A 111 19.74 1.14 0.70
N ALA A 112 19.50 2.27 0.06
CA ALA A 112 20.54 3.24 -0.29
C ALA A 112 21.17 3.89 0.96
N ILE A 113 20.33 4.26 1.95
CA ILE A 113 20.79 4.83 3.23
C ILE A 113 21.66 3.83 3.99
N ILE A 114 21.21 2.58 4.12
CA ILE A 114 21.94 1.49 4.78
C ILE A 114 23.33 1.34 4.15
N ARG A 115 23.38 1.29 2.82
CA ARG A 115 24.64 1.12 2.10
C ARG A 115 25.59 2.30 2.27
N ASN A 116 25.07 3.53 2.15
CA ASN A 116 25.92 4.72 2.23
C ASN A 116 26.46 4.98 3.66
N LEU A 117 25.68 4.64 4.69
CA LEU A 117 26.08 4.80 6.08
C LEU A 117 26.75 3.55 6.65
N GLN A 118 26.96 2.50 5.86
CA GLN A 118 27.55 1.20 6.27
C GLN A 118 26.88 0.63 7.54
N LEU A 119 25.57 0.84 7.69
CA LEU A 119 24.83 0.36 8.86
C LEU A 119 24.62 -1.14 8.76
N PRO A 120 24.59 -1.88 9.90
CA PRO A 120 24.26 -3.29 9.88
C PRO A 120 22.84 -3.49 9.36
N PRO A 121 22.64 -4.31 8.29
CA PRO A 121 21.33 -4.46 7.62
C PRO A 121 20.25 -5.05 8.53
N ASP A 122 20.66 -5.78 9.58
CA ASP A 122 19.75 -6.48 10.49
C ASP A 122 19.45 -5.67 11.77
N GLY A 123 19.79 -4.38 11.79
CA GLY A 123 19.49 -3.50 12.93
C GLY A 123 17.99 -3.38 13.18
N PRO A 124 17.46 -3.85 14.34
CA PRO A 124 16.01 -3.83 14.60
C PRO A 124 15.42 -2.42 14.64
N TRP A 125 16.24 -1.43 14.98
CA TRP A 125 15.87 -0.01 14.95
C TRP A 125 15.75 0.52 13.52
N LEU A 126 16.57 0.04 12.62
CA LEU A 126 16.58 0.46 11.22
C LEU A 126 15.33 -0.03 10.51
N CYS A 127 14.95 -1.30 10.73
CA CYS A 127 13.72 -1.87 10.18
C CYS A 127 12.46 -1.15 10.71
N LEU A 128 12.42 -0.83 12.01
CA LEU A 128 11.31 -0.09 12.60
C LEU A 128 11.26 1.34 12.05
N GLY A 129 12.39 2.02 11.95
CA GLY A 129 12.50 3.36 11.38
C GLY A 129 12.03 3.41 9.93
N ALA A 130 12.37 2.41 9.12
CA ALA A 130 11.89 2.29 7.74
C ALA A 130 10.36 2.13 7.66
N CYS A 131 9.75 1.34 8.57
CA CYS A 131 8.29 1.19 8.62
C CYS A 131 7.59 2.50 9.05
N VAL A 132 8.13 3.21 10.04
CA VAL A 132 7.62 4.51 10.48
C VAL A 132 7.74 5.54 9.36
N PHE A 133 8.90 5.61 8.71
CA PHE A 133 9.12 6.50 7.56
C PHE A 133 8.13 6.22 6.43
N TYR A 134 7.95 4.95 6.08
CA TYR A 134 6.99 4.55 5.06
C TYR A 134 5.56 5.00 5.40
N ASN A 135 5.10 4.76 6.64
CA ASN A 135 3.79 5.24 7.09
C ASN A 135 3.68 6.77 7.01
N ALA A 136 4.70 7.50 7.45
CA ALA A 136 4.72 8.96 7.37
C ALA A 136 4.60 9.45 5.91
N VAL A 137 5.35 8.85 4.98
CA VAL A 137 5.25 9.16 3.55
C VAL A 137 3.85 8.86 3.01
N CYS A 138 3.22 7.75 3.42
CA CYS A 138 1.84 7.43 3.02
C CYS A 138 0.86 8.52 3.48
N TRP A 139 0.96 9.04 4.70
CA TRP A 139 0.12 10.13 5.18
C TRP A 139 0.39 11.45 4.43
N VAL A 140 1.64 11.76 4.13
CA VAL A 140 1.99 12.93 3.31
C VAL A 140 1.36 12.84 1.91
N ILE A 141 1.41 11.65 1.29
CA ILE A 141 0.76 11.41 -0.01
C ILE A 141 -0.75 11.60 0.07
N VAL A 142 -1.41 11.11 1.12
CA VAL A 142 -2.85 11.31 1.33
C VAL A 142 -3.18 12.80 1.38
N LEU A 143 -2.39 13.59 2.12
CA LEU A 143 -2.58 15.04 2.20
C LEU A 143 -2.33 15.74 0.85
N ALA A 144 -1.26 15.39 0.15
CA ALA A 144 -0.94 15.94 -1.17
C ALA A 144 -1.98 15.57 -2.24
N ALA A 145 -2.48 14.34 -2.19
CA ALA A 145 -3.49 13.83 -3.11
C ALA A 145 -4.92 14.31 -2.78
N TYR A 146 -5.13 14.97 -1.65
CA TYR A 146 -6.47 15.46 -1.26
C TYR A 146 -7.11 16.33 -2.35
N TYR A 147 -6.38 17.32 -2.84
CA TYR A 147 -6.89 18.23 -3.88
C TYR A 147 -7.21 17.51 -5.20
N PRO A 148 -6.29 16.77 -5.85
CA PRO A 148 -6.60 16.07 -7.09
C PRO A 148 -7.67 14.98 -6.90
N ALA A 149 -7.73 14.30 -5.76
CA ALA A 149 -8.74 13.29 -5.49
C ALA A 149 -10.16 13.89 -5.37
N THR A 150 -10.29 15.03 -4.70
CA THR A 150 -11.59 15.68 -4.48
C THR A 150 -12.10 16.49 -5.68
N HIS A 151 -11.24 16.91 -6.59
CA HIS A 151 -11.62 17.71 -7.76
C HIS A 151 -11.54 16.89 -9.05
N THR A 152 -10.35 16.40 -9.41
CA THR A 152 -10.15 15.74 -10.70
C THR A 152 -10.78 14.34 -10.73
N VAL A 153 -10.42 13.48 -9.75
CA VAL A 153 -10.94 12.10 -9.74
C VAL A 153 -12.44 12.08 -9.49
N ARG A 154 -12.91 12.96 -8.62
CA ARG A 154 -14.35 13.11 -8.37
C ARG A 154 -15.10 13.51 -9.65
N ALA A 155 -14.64 14.50 -10.40
CA ALA A 155 -15.23 14.90 -11.67
C ALA A 155 -15.31 13.73 -12.66
N MET A 156 -14.26 12.90 -12.74
CA MET A 156 -14.27 11.69 -13.57
C MET A 156 -15.30 10.64 -13.10
N VAL A 157 -15.52 10.52 -11.79
CA VAL A 157 -16.52 9.59 -11.24
C VAL A 157 -17.95 10.06 -11.52
N GLU A 158 -18.16 11.38 -11.49
CA GLU A 158 -19.45 12.03 -11.74
C GLU A 158 -19.79 12.09 -13.24
N ASP A 159 -18.79 12.04 -14.14
CA ASP A 159 -19.02 12.10 -15.58
C ASP A 159 -19.47 10.74 -16.15
N ASP A 160 -20.68 10.72 -16.71
CA ASP A 160 -21.26 9.53 -17.31
C ASP A 160 -20.62 9.14 -18.65
N ASN A 161 -19.92 10.06 -19.33
CA ASN A 161 -19.19 9.76 -20.57
C ASN A 161 -18.08 8.72 -20.36
N PHE A 162 -17.53 8.63 -19.14
CA PHE A 162 -16.54 7.62 -18.78
C PHE A 162 -17.13 6.28 -18.29
N ALA A 163 -18.46 6.16 -18.22
CA ALA A 163 -19.11 4.97 -17.67
C ALA A 163 -18.67 3.68 -18.38
N GLN A 164 -18.48 3.72 -19.69
CA GLN A 164 -18.07 2.56 -20.51
C GLN A 164 -16.56 2.28 -20.42
N THR A 165 -15.74 3.23 -19.98
CA THR A 165 -14.27 3.05 -19.91
C THR A 165 -13.80 2.55 -18.57
N TRP A 166 -14.61 2.60 -17.51
CA TRP A 166 -14.23 2.15 -16.17
C TRP A 166 -13.86 0.66 -16.11
N TYR A 167 -14.43 -0.19 -16.97
CA TYR A 167 -14.08 -1.61 -17.03
C TYR A 167 -12.68 -1.87 -17.62
N VAL A 168 -12.05 -0.87 -18.26
CA VAL A 168 -10.68 -0.97 -18.79
C VAL A 168 -9.67 -0.34 -17.82
N PHE A 169 -10.05 0.71 -17.10
CA PHE A 169 -9.14 1.47 -16.24
C PHE A 169 -8.51 0.65 -15.10
N TRP A 170 -9.14 -0.45 -14.66
CA TRP A 170 -8.57 -1.31 -13.62
C TRP A 170 -7.34 -2.10 -14.08
N VAL A 171 -7.13 -2.26 -15.39
CA VAL A 171 -6.02 -3.04 -15.95
C VAL A 171 -4.67 -2.44 -15.57
N LEU A 172 -4.54 -1.11 -15.66
CA LEU A 172 -3.29 -0.42 -15.35
C LEU A 172 -2.90 -0.55 -13.87
N PRO A 173 -3.75 -0.20 -12.89
CA PRO A 173 -3.44 -0.43 -11.47
C PRO A 173 -3.14 -1.89 -11.14
N LEU A 174 -3.88 -2.83 -11.73
CA LEU A 174 -3.64 -4.24 -11.53
C LEU A 174 -2.25 -4.66 -12.03
N ALA A 175 -1.84 -4.20 -13.21
CA ALA A 175 -0.51 -4.46 -13.75
C ALA A 175 0.58 -3.93 -12.80
N PHE A 176 0.42 -2.72 -12.25
CA PHE A 176 1.36 -2.17 -11.27
C PHE A 176 1.41 -2.99 -9.98
N ILE A 177 0.27 -3.46 -9.46
CA ILE A 177 0.22 -4.31 -8.27
C ILE A 177 0.94 -5.63 -8.55
N LEU A 178 0.67 -6.29 -9.68
CA LEU A 178 1.30 -7.54 -10.06
C LEU A 178 2.82 -7.40 -10.22
N LEU A 179 3.29 -6.32 -10.87
CA LEU A 179 4.71 -6.02 -10.97
C LEU A 179 5.36 -5.87 -9.59
N ASN A 180 4.70 -5.14 -8.68
CA ASN A 180 5.20 -4.98 -7.31
C ASN A 180 5.21 -6.31 -6.55
N LEU A 181 4.16 -7.14 -6.66
CA LEU A 181 4.11 -8.47 -6.03
C LEU A 181 5.22 -9.37 -6.57
N PHE A 182 5.50 -9.31 -7.87
CA PHE A 182 6.59 -10.07 -8.47
C PHE A 182 7.98 -9.63 -7.97
N MET A 183 8.13 -8.36 -7.61
CA MET A 183 9.36 -7.80 -7.06
C MET A 183 9.56 -8.10 -5.56
N ILE A 184 8.48 -8.30 -4.78
CA ILE A 184 8.54 -8.49 -3.32
C ILE A 184 9.45 -9.68 -2.90
N PRO A 185 9.37 -10.88 -3.48
CA PRO A 185 10.23 -12.01 -3.08
C PRO A 185 11.72 -11.70 -3.25
N ARG A 186 12.07 -10.93 -4.27
CA ARG A 186 13.45 -10.49 -4.50
C ARG A 186 13.90 -9.49 -3.44
N TYR A 187 13.01 -8.62 -2.96
CA TYR A 187 13.30 -7.65 -1.90
C TYR A 187 13.42 -8.29 -0.51
N GLN A 188 12.68 -9.33 -0.19
CA GLN A 188 12.80 -10.03 1.11
C GLN A 188 14.11 -10.79 1.25
N SER A 189 14.62 -11.36 0.15
CA SER A 189 15.98 -11.93 0.11
C SER A 189 17.07 -10.85 0.08
N THR A 190 16.73 -9.62 -0.19
CA THR A 190 17.60 -8.46 -0.47
C THR A 190 17.58 -7.36 0.57
N LEU A 191 17.00 -7.54 1.76
CA LEU A 191 17.55 -6.91 2.96
C LEU A 191 18.99 -7.44 3.23
N GLN A 192 19.35 -8.56 2.67
CA GLN A 192 20.71 -9.03 2.39
C GLN A 192 21.26 -8.45 1.08
N THR A 193 20.92 -7.19 0.64
CA THR A 193 21.14 -6.97 -0.74
C THR A 193 21.46 -5.59 -1.21
N GLY A 194 22.55 -5.45 -1.32
CA GLY A 194 23.38 -5.25 -2.49
C GLY A 194 23.17 -6.27 -3.67
N ARG A 195 22.57 -7.40 -3.45
CA ARG A 195 22.49 -8.51 -4.39
C ARG A 195 21.50 -8.40 -5.55
N VAL A 196 20.43 -7.60 -5.47
CA VAL A 196 19.53 -7.47 -6.65
C VAL A 196 20.12 -6.53 -7.68
N LEU A 197 20.75 -5.45 -7.29
CA LEU A 197 21.54 -4.65 -8.24
C LEU A 197 22.76 -5.45 -8.72
N GLN A 198 23.42 -6.24 -7.87
CA GLN A 198 24.47 -7.18 -8.30
C GLN A 198 23.92 -8.29 -9.20
N GLY A 199 22.73 -8.81 -8.97
CA GLY A 199 22.10 -9.80 -9.85
C GLY A 199 21.73 -9.26 -11.24
N PHE A 200 21.57 -7.95 -11.42
CA PHE A 200 21.42 -7.31 -12.75
C PHE A 200 22.75 -6.83 -13.33
N ILE A 201 23.71 -6.45 -12.51
CA ILE A 201 25.00 -5.89 -12.98
C ILE A 201 26.03 -6.99 -13.20
N VAL A 202 26.04 -8.06 -12.40
CA VAL A 202 26.99 -9.18 -12.53
C VAL A 202 26.86 -9.94 -13.86
N PRO A 203 25.68 -10.29 -14.40
CA PRO A 203 25.63 -10.94 -15.71
C PRO A 203 26.11 -10.04 -16.87
N VAL A 204 25.99 -8.72 -16.74
CA VAL A 204 26.48 -7.77 -17.76
C VAL A 204 28.02 -7.68 -17.73
N SER A 205 28.62 -7.85 -16.54
CA SER A 205 30.07 -7.78 -16.38
C SER A 205 30.80 -9.04 -16.83
N TYR A 206 30.14 -10.21 -16.86
CA TYR A 206 30.74 -11.48 -17.34
C TYR A 206 30.62 -11.70 -18.85
N THR A 207 29.89 -10.84 -19.58
CA THR A 207 29.80 -10.91 -21.06
C THR A 207 30.87 -10.12 -21.77
N HIS A 208 31.81 -9.49 -21.04
CA HIS A 208 32.93 -8.70 -21.61
C HIS A 208 34.32 -9.21 -21.20
N LEU A 209 34.47 -10.47 -20.91
CA LEU A 209 35.72 -11.24 -20.87
C LEU A 209 35.57 -12.44 -21.81
#